data_612aed9dcef6c92367cb53bf8fe5709e
#
_entry.id   612aed9dcef6c92367cb53bf8fe5709e
#
_cell.length_a   1.000
_cell.length_b   1.000
_cell.length_c   1.000
_cell.angle_alpha   90.00
_cell.angle_beta   90.00
_cell.angle_gamma   90.00
#
_symmetry.space_group_name_H-M   'P 1'
#
loop_
_entity.id
_entity.type
_entity.pdbx_description
1 polymer ?
#
loop_
_entity_poly.entity_id
_entity_poly.type
_entity_poly.pdbx_seq_one_letter_code
_entity_poly.pdbx_strand_id
1 'polypeptide(L)' 'GTKADARKDLMKVLHYALIQLHIHDLSDR' A
#
# COMPACT_ATOMS: atom_id res chain seq x y z
N GLY A 1 18.49 -2.49 -10.85
CA GLY A 1 17.81 -1.90 -9.75
C GLY A 1 18.56 -0.74 -9.14
N THR A 2 17.82 0.26 -8.80
CA THR A 2 18.35 1.46 -8.16
C THR A 2 17.59 1.70 -6.86
N LYS A 3 18.10 2.64 -6.04
CA LYS A 3 17.42 3.04 -4.83
C LYS A 3 16.03 3.61 -5.14
N ALA A 4 15.91 4.32 -6.27
CA ALA A 4 14.63 4.89 -6.68
C ALA A 4 13.61 3.79 -7.01
N ASP A 5 14.04 2.72 -7.65
CA ASP A 5 13.15 1.61 -7.98
C ASP A 5 12.67 0.89 -6.72
N ALA A 6 13.57 0.67 -5.78
CA ALA A 6 13.22 0.04 -4.50
C ALA A 6 12.22 0.89 -3.74
N ARG A 7 12.41 2.22 -3.75
CA ARG A 7 11.49 3.13 -3.09
C ARG A 7 10.11 3.11 -3.73
N LYS A 8 10.04 3.09 -5.05
CA LYS A 8 8.76 3.02 -5.75
C LYS A 8 8.01 1.75 -5.40
N ASP A 9 8.73 0.64 -5.31
CA ASP A 9 8.14 -0.64 -4.93
C ASP A 9 7.53 -0.57 -3.53
N LEU A 10 8.26 0.00 -2.59
CA LEU A 10 7.78 0.15 -1.23
C LEU A 10 6.55 1.05 -1.17
N MET A 11 6.52 2.10 -1.99
CA MET A 11 5.36 2.97 -2.06
C MET A 11 4.13 2.24 -2.56
N LYS A 12 4.31 1.36 -3.55
CA LYS A 12 3.19 0.54 -4.05
C LYS A 12 2.63 -0.36 -2.97
N VAL A 13 3.50 -0.97 -2.18
CA VAL A 13 3.07 -1.82 -1.06
C VAL A 13 2.29 -1.01 -0.04
N LEU A 14 2.77 0.18 0.30
CA LEU A 14 2.09 1.07 1.23
C LEU A 14 0.70 1.46 0.73
N HIS A 15 0.61 1.83 -0.53
CA HIS A 15 -0.67 2.22 -1.12
C HIS A 15 -1.64 1.04 -1.15
N TYR A 16 -1.14 -0.15 -1.47
CA TYR A 16 -1.97 -1.34 -1.45
C TYR A 16 -2.51 -1.62 -0.04
N ALA A 17 -1.66 -1.49 0.96
CA ALA A 17 -2.05 -1.71 2.34
C ALA A 17 -3.13 -0.72 2.78
N LEU A 18 -3.02 0.53 2.34
CA LEU A 18 -4.03 1.55 2.63
C LEU A 18 -5.38 1.18 2.04
N ILE A 19 -5.39 0.69 0.81
CA ILE A 19 -6.63 0.25 0.16
C ILE A 19 -7.26 -0.89 0.95
N GLN A 20 -6.46 -1.86 1.36
CA GLN A 20 -6.95 -2.99 2.14
C GLN A 20 -7.50 -2.55 3.50
N LEU A 21 -6.84 -1.59 4.13
CA LEU A 21 -7.31 -1.05 5.39
C LEU A 21 -8.68 -0.39 5.24
N HIS A 22 -8.88 0.39 4.19
CA HIS A 22 -10.15 1.05 3.93
C HIS A 22 -11.27 0.03 3.70
N ILE A 23 -10.99 -1.02 2.94
CA ILE A 23 -11.96 -2.08 2.71
C ILE A 23 -12.34 -2.75 4.03
N HIS A 24 -11.36 -3.01 4.86
CA HIS A 24 -11.56 -3.64 6.15
C HIS A 24 -12.42 -2.77 7.06
N ASP A 25 -12.16 -1.47 7.07
CA ASP A 25 -12.94 -0.52 7.87
C ASP A 25 -14.39 -0.48 7.43
N LEU A 26 -14.64 -0.53 6.12
CA LEU A 26 -15.99 -0.54 5.60
C LEU A 26 -16.72 -1.83 5.97
N SER A 27 -16.02 -2.95 5.98
CA SER A 27 -16.61 -4.24 6.35
C SER A 27 -16.96 -4.30 7.83
N ASP A 28 -16.24 -3.56 8.64
CA ASP A 28 -16.43 -3.56 10.11
C ASP A 28 -17.56 -2.66 10.58
N ARG A 29 -18.11 -1.86 9.70
CA ARG A 29 -19.22 -0.95 10.04
C ARG A 29 -20.56 -1.63 10.22
#